data_84083e6b5313733605c1ce3f8e645f5d
#
_entry.id   84083e6b5313733605c1ce3f8e645f5d
#
_cell.length_a   1.000
_cell.length_b   1.000
_cell.length_c   1.000
_cell.angle_alpha   90.00
_cell.angle_beta   90.00
_cell.angle_gamma   90.00
#
_symmetry.space_group_name_H-M   'P 1'
#
loop_
_entity.id
_entity.type
_entity.pdbx_description
1 polymer ?
#
loop_
_entity_poly.entity_id
_entity_poly.type
_entity_poly.pdbx_seq_one_letter_code
_entity_poly.pdbx_strand_id
1 'polypeptide(L)'
;VFATIQTISQENMLQQFDPDEFDYILIDEAHRAASPSYQKILNYFRPDFWLGMTATPDRMDKQDVYRIFDYNLAYEIRLRDALEEKMLTPFHYVGVEDYEANGQIVNETTNLRYLTADRRIKYVLKEMEYYGYCGKRACGLVFCSRQEEAKIIADSFTRLGHPAIALTNQDNATVRQRTISLLQSGKIEYIVTVDLFN
;
A
#
# COMPACT_ATOMS: atom_id res chain seq x y z
N VAL A 1 19.32 11.11 10.72
CA VAL A 1 19.18 9.63 10.77
C VAL A 1 17.87 9.25 10.09
N PHE A 2 17.88 8.19 9.28
CA PHE A 2 16.67 7.56 8.72
C PHE A 2 16.64 6.11 9.19
N ALA A 3 15.50 5.70 9.74
CA ALA A 3 15.32 4.34 10.23
C ALA A 3 13.87 3.87 10.02
N THR A 4 13.69 2.56 9.83
CA THR A 4 12.35 1.98 9.91
C THR A 4 11.94 1.80 11.37
N ILE A 5 10.65 1.90 11.66
CA ILE A 5 10.11 1.70 13.02
C ILE A 5 10.51 0.33 13.58
N GLN A 6 10.47 -0.71 12.73
CA GLN A 6 10.85 -2.06 13.12
C GLN A 6 12.32 -2.18 13.57
N THR A 7 13.19 -1.37 12.96
CA THR A 7 14.62 -1.36 13.32
C THR A 7 14.85 -0.54 14.59
N ILE A 8 14.41 0.73 14.61
CA ILE A 8 14.72 1.63 15.71
C ILE A 8 14.01 1.24 17.02
N SER A 9 12.87 0.55 16.97
CA SER A 9 12.15 0.08 18.16
C SER A 9 12.79 -1.14 18.87
N GLN A 10 13.82 -1.74 18.26
CA GLN A 10 14.61 -2.78 18.93
C GLN A 10 15.45 -2.18 20.04
N GLU A 11 15.48 -2.84 21.22
CA GLU A 11 16.14 -2.32 22.42
C GLU A 11 17.61 -1.97 22.20
N ASN A 12 18.34 -2.89 21.53
CA ASN A 12 19.76 -2.72 21.22
C ASN A 12 20.04 -1.58 20.23
N MET A 13 19.07 -1.21 19.41
CA MET A 13 19.18 -0.08 18.48
C MET A 13 18.80 1.23 19.16
N LEU A 14 17.71 1.22 19.92
CA LEU A 14 17.21 2.39 20.63
C LEU A 14 18.25 2.93 21.62
N GLN A 15 18.91 2.04 22.36
CA GLN A 15 19.95 2.38 23.34
C GLN A 15 21.27 2.89 22.73
N GLN A 16 21.41 2.88 21.40
CA GLN A 16 22.57 3.50 20.75
C GLN A 16 22.46 5.02 20.65
N PHE A 17 21.30 5.56 20.94
CA PHE A 17 21.01 7.00 20.89
C PHE A 17 20.66 7.50 22.29
N ASP A 18 21.11 8.73 22.59
CA ASP A 18 20.68 9.41 23.79
C ASP A 18 19.20 9.81 23.65
N PRO A 19 18.37 9.76 24.68
CA PRO A 19 16.98 10.23 24.62
C PRO A 19 16.83 11.67 24.12
N ASP A 20 17.82 12.53 24.40
CA ASP A 20 17.84 13.95 24.06
C ASP A 20 18.72 14.25 22.82
N GLU A 21 19.09 13.21 22.02
CA GLU A 21 20.04 13.37 20.90
C GLU A 21 19.46 14.13 19.72
N PHE A 22 18.13 14.09 19.53
CA PHE A 22 17.47 14.68 18.37
C PHE A 22 16.59 15.87 18.77
N ASP A 23 16.81 17.02 18.17
CA ASP A 23 15.95 18.21 18.34
C ASP A 23 14.60 18.03 17.63
N TYR A 24 14.60 17.33 16.47
CA TYR A 24 13.42 17.12 15.63
C TYR A 24 13.27 15.65 15.26
N ILE A 25 12.07 15.12 15.43
CA ILE A 25 11.73 13.77 14.97
C ILE A 25 10.47 13.84 14.09
N LEU A 26 10.60 13.31 12.87
CA LEU A 26 9.51 13.18 11.92
C LEU A 26 9.07 11.72 11.86
N ILE A 27 7.78 11.50 11.99
CA ILE A 27 7.15 10.17 11.87
C ILE A 27 6.30 10.16 10.61
N ASP A 28 6.71 9.35 9.65
CA ASP A 28 5.89 9.02 8.49
C ASP A 28 4.89 7.92 8.85
N GLU A 29 3.76 7.85 8.16
CA GLU A 29 2.65 6.95 8.46
C GLU A 29 2.17 7.06 9.92
N ALA A 30 2.05 8.28 10.41
CA ALA A 30 1.71 8.59 11.80
C ALA A 30 0.37 8.00 12.26
N HIS A 31 -0.50 7.58 11.33
CA HIS A 31 -1.71 6.84 11.67
C HIS A 31 -1.41 5.52 12.42
N ARG A 32 -0.18 4.99 12.33
CA ARG A 32 0.28 3.80 13.06
C ARG A 32 0.88 4.13 14.43
N ALA A 33 0.97 5.41 14.80
CA ALA A 33 1.68 5.85 16.01
C ALA A 33 1.11 5.30 17.33
N ALA A 34 -0.12 4.82 17.34
CA ALA A 34 -0.71 4.13 18.48
C ALA A 34 -0.21 2.69 18.68
N SER A 35 0.54 2.11 17.73
CA SER A 35 1.05 0.75 17.87
C SER A 35 2.21 0.67 18.89
N PRO A 36 2.44 -0.49 19.54
CA PRO A 36 3.46 -0.63 20.60
C PRO A 36 4.86 -0.20 20.16
N SER A 37 5.25 -0.49 18.90
CA SER A 37 6.58 -0.13 18.40
C SER A 37 6.77 1.38 18.29
N TYR A 38 5.74 2.11 17.84
CA TYR A 38 5.77 3.57 17.79
C TYR A 38 5.73 4.18 19.20
N GLN A 39 4.87 3.65 20.08
CA GLN A 39 4.77 4.13 21.45
C GLN A 39 6.10 3.99 22.21
N LYS A 40 6.88 2.94 21.92
CA LYS A 40 8.20 2.77 22.49
C LYS A 40 9.15 3.91 22.12
N ILE A 41 9.12 4.35 20.85
CA ILE A 41 9.95 5.45 20.35
C ILE A 41 9.49 6.79 20.91
N LEU A 42 8.17 7.04 20.89
CA LEU A 42 7.56 8.27 21.44
C LEU A 42 7.84 8.45 22.94
N ASN A 43 7.94 7.36 23.70
CA ASN A 43 8.24 7.40 25.13
C ASN A 43 9.75 7.45 25.44
N TYR A 44 10.60 7.07 24.49
CA TYR A 44 12.04 7.07 24.70
C TYR A 44 12.67 8.41 24.41
N PHE A 45 12.45 8.95 23.20
CA PHE A 45 13.05 10.21 22.79
C PHE A 45 12.30 11.44 23.32
N ARG A 46 13.03 12.53 23.52
CA ARG A 46 12.54 13.82 24.04
C ARG A 46 12.98 14.98 23.13
N PRO A 47 12.58 14.98 21.86
CA PRO A 47 12.92 16.07 20.96
C PRO A 47 12.19 17.35 21.34
N ASP A 48 12.70 18.48 20.91
CA ASP A 48 12.02 19.77 21.01
C ASP A 48 10.74 19.81 20.17
N PHE A 49 10.70 19.00 19.08
CA PHE A 49 9.57 18.99 18.16
C PHE A 49 9.32 17.63 17.53
N TRP A 50 8.06 17.19 17.62
CA TRP A 50 7.53 16.02 16.91
C TRP A 50 6.70 16.47 15.70
N LEU A 51 6.90 15.87 14.54
CA LEU A 51 6.02 15.98 13.38
C LEU A 51 5.51 14.62 12.93
N GLY A 52 4.21 14.45 12.95
CA GLY A 52 3.54 13.29 12.36
C GLY A 52 3.00 13.63 10.97
N MET A 53 3.26 12.77 9.99
CA MET A 53 2.71 12.87 8.63
C MET A 53 1.90 11.63 8.31
N THR A 54 0.74 11.78 7.70
CA THR A 54 -0.08 10.66 7.24
C THR A 54 -1.05 11.10 6.15
N ALA A 55 -1.28 10.22 5.19
CA ALA A 55 -2.34 10.41 4.19
C ALA A 55 -3.73 9.98 4.70
N THR A 56 -3.80 9.21 5.79
CA THR A 56 -5.04 8.61 6.33
C THR A 56 -5.15 8.81 7.83
N PRO A 57 -5.42 10.06 8.29
CA PRO A 57 -5.53 10.35 9.73
C PRO A 57 -6.76 9.69 10.36
N ASP A 58 -7.84 9.51 9.58
CA ASP A 58 -9.10 8.93 10.04
C ASP A 58 -8.99 7.40 10.07
N ARG A 59 -8.98 6.81 11.27
CA ARG A 59 -8.85 5.36 11.48
C ARG A 59 -10.19 4.72 11.81
N MET A 60 -10.42 3.52 11.23
CA MET A 60 -11.61 2.72 11.54
C MET A 60 -11.60 2.10 12.95
N ASP A 61 -10.41 1.96 13.56
CA ASP A 61 -10.22 1.35 14.89
C ASP A 61 -10.45 2.33 16.07
N LYS A 62 -10.95 3.53 15.78
CA LYS A 62 -11.24 4.59 16.77
C LYS A 62 -10.02 5.06 17.57
N GLN A 63 -8.81 4.75 17.15
CA GLN A 63 -7.61 5.31 17.76
C GLN A 63 -7.38 6.71 17.20
N ASP A 64 -7.39 7.69 18.09
CA ASP A 64 -7.25 9.11 17.75
C ASP A 64 -5.77 9.48 17.62
N VAL A 65 -5.31 9.58 16.38
CA VAL A 65 -3.92 9.97 16.06
C VAL A 65 -3.64 11.42 16.48
N TYR A 66 -4.63 12.29 16.37
CA TYR A 66 -4.47 13.71 16.74
C TYR A 66 -4.13 13.87 18.22
N ARG A 67 -4.65 13.01 19.09
CA ARG A 67 -4.36 13.01 20.54
C ARG A 67 -2.88 12.77 20.82
N ILE A 68 -2.18 11.98 19.98
CA ILE A 68 -0.73 11.70 20.17
C ILE A 68 0.11 12.98 19.97
N PHE A 69 -0.40 13.92 19.18
CA PHE A 69 0.23 15.19 18.87
C PHE A 69 -0.51 16.39 19.52
N ASP A 70 -1.19 16.14 20.67
CA ASP A 70 -1.93 17.15 21.44
C ASP A 70 -2.93 17.97 20.62
N TYR A 71 -3.51 17.36 19.56
CA TYR A 71 -4.43 17.98 18.60
C TYR A 71 -3.81 19.16 17.83
N ASN A 72 -2.48 19.29 17.80
CA ASN A 72 -1.80 20.28 17.00
C ASN A 72 -1.79 19.86 15.53
N LEU A 73 -2.63 20.46 14.73
CA LEU A 73 -2.71 20.24 13.29
C LEU A 73 -2.00 21.39 12.56
N ALA A 74 -0.84 21.08 11.98
CA ALA A 74 -0.07 22.09 11.24
C ALA A 74 -0.63 22.34 9.84
N TYR A 75 -1.05 21.28 9.16
CA TYR A 75 -1.60 21.36 7.81
C TYR A 75 -2.48 20.14 7.50
N GLU A 76 -3.58 20.35 6.82
CA GLU A 76 -4.46 19.29 6.29
C GLU A 76 -4.86 19.64 4.86
N ILE A 77 -4.73 18.65 3.97
CA ILE A 77 -5.29 18.70 2.63
C ILE A 77 -6.02 17.37 2.37
N ARG A 78 -7.28 17.48 2.01
CA ARG A 78 -8.08 16.30 1.67
C ARG A 78 -7.90 15.95 0.18
N LEU A 79 -8.17 14.68 -0.17
CA LEU A 79 -8.05 14.17 -1.53
C LEU A 79 -8.73 15.08 -2.56
N ARG A 80 -9.93 15.56 -2.25
CA ARG A 80 -10.69 16.45 -3.12
C ARG A 80 -9.93 17.76 -3.38
N ASP A 81 -9.45 18.40 -2.33
CA ASP A 81 -8.74 19.67 -2.42
C ASP A 81 -7.43 19.50 -3.18
N ALA A 82 -6.69 18.40 -2.92
CA ALA A 82 -5.45 18.08 -3.64
C ALA A 82 -5.68 17.84 -5.14
N LEU A 83 -6.83 17.27 -5.54
CA LEU A 83 -7.23 17.12 -6.94
C LEU A 83 -7.63 18.46 -7.58
N GLU A 84 -8.41 19.29 -6.87
CA GLU A 84 -8.84 20.61 -7.33
C GLU A 84 -7.64 21.55 -7.52
N GLU A 85 -6.66 21.50 -6.61
CA GLU A 85 -5.40 22.24 -6.67
C GLU A 85 -4.36 21.62 -7.63
N LYS A 86 -4.69 20.54 -8.33
CA LYS A 86 -3.81 19.83 -9.28
C LYS A 86 -2.51 19.31 -8.66
N MET A 87 -2.49 19.05 -7.38
CA MET A 87 -1.38 18.38 -6.70
C MET A 87 -1.35 16.89 -7.01
N LEU A 88 -2.51 16.30 -7.33
CA LEU A 88 -2.67 14.92 -7.74
C LEU A 88 -3.21 14.83 -9.17
N THR A 89 -2.83 13.76 -9.86
CA THR A 89 -3.39 13.43 -11.18
C THR A 89 -4.85 12.99 -11.04
N PRO A 90 -5.78 13.54 -11.82
CA PRO A 90 -7.17 13.08 -11.84
C PRO A 90 -7.26 11.59 -12.17
N PHE A 91 -8.18 10.89 -11.53
CA PHE A 91 -8.45 9.47 -11.77
C PHE A 91 -9.94 9.18 -11.78
N HIS A 92 -10.33 8.06 -12.38
CA HIS A 92 -11.68 7.53 -12.31
C HIS A 92 -11.70 6.37 -11.32
N TYR A 93 -12.55 6.49 -10.30
CA TYR A 93 -12.79 5.41 -9.36
C TYR A 93 -14.03 4.63 -9.77
N VAL A 94 -13.88 3.32 -9.89
CA VAL A 94 -14.97 2.42 -10.26
C VAL A 94 -15.12 1.35 -9.19
N GLY A 95 -16.28 1.29 -8.58
CA GLY A 95 -16.67 0.18 -7.71
C GLY A 95 -17.26 -0.94 -8.55
N VAL A 96 -16.74 -2.14 -8.40
CA VAL A 96 -17.24 -3.36 -9.04
C VAL A 96 -17.88 -4.24 -7.98
N GLU A 97 -19.00 -4.89 -8.30
CA GLU A 97 -19.65 -5.83 -7.39
C GLU A 97 -18.71 -7.00 -7.05
N ASP A 98 -18.76 -7.43 -5.80
CA ASP A 98 -17.97 -8.56 -5.35
C ASP A 98 -18.33 -9.83 -6.11
N TYR A 99 -17.31 -10.60 -6.49
CA TYR A 99 -17.53 -11.89 -7.11
C TYR A 99 -18.11 -12.89 -6.10
N GLU A 100 -19.24 -13.48 -6.46
CA GLU A 100 -19.89 -14.52 -5.67
C GLU A 100 -19.57 -15.92 -6.18
N ALA A 101 -19.20 -16.81 -5.28
CA ALA A 101 -19.04 -18.24 -5.55
C ALA A 101 -19.97 -19.04 -4.62
N ASN A 102 -20.89 -19.80 -5.21
CA ASN A 102 -21.87 -20.62 -4.48
C ASN A 102 -22.70 -19.82 -3.44
N GLY A 103 -23.08 -18.59 -3.78
CA GLY A 103 -23.87 -17.72 -2.89
C GLY A 103 -23.08 -17.11 -1.74
N GLN A 104 -21.75 -17.14 -1.80
CA GLN A 104 -20.86 -16.48 -0.84
C GLN A 104 -19.96 -15.46 -1.53
N ILE A 105 -19.86 -14.28 -0.94
CA ILE A 105 -18.94 -13.24 -1.39
C ILE A 105 -17.49 -13.69 -1.20
N VAL A 106 -16.69 -13.57 -2.25
CA VAL A 106 -15.26 -13.90 -2.24
C VAL A 106 -14.47 -12.66 -1.89
N ASN A 107 -13.94 -12.60 -0.68
CA ASN A 107 -13.14 -11.50 -0.15
C ASN A 107 -11.74 -11.97 0.29
N GLU A 108 -10.93 -11.07 0.79
CA GLU A 108 -9.54 -11.32 1.20
C GLU A 108 -9.36 -12.44 2.25
N THR A 109 -10.38 -12.71 3.06
CA THR A 109 -10.36 -13.79 4.06
C THR A 109 -10.73 -15.14 3.50
N THR A 110 -11.25 -15.18 2.27
CA THR A 110 -11.73 -16.40 1.60
C THR A 110 -10.56 -17.34 1.28
N ASN A 111 -10.84 -18.64 1.19
CA ASN A 111 -9.83 -19.63 0.82
C ASN A 111 -9.20 -19.29 -0.54
N LEU A 112 -7.89 -19.45 -0.66
CA LEU A 112 -7.09 -19.14 -1.85
C LEU A 112 -7.67 -19.74 -3.15
N ARG A 113 -8.20 -20.95 -3.10
CA ARG A 113 -8.83 -21.61 -4.26
C ARG A 113 -9.98 -20.82 -4.90
N TYR A 114 -10.71 -20.03 -4.11
CA TYR A 114 -11.80 -19.18 -4.63
C TYR A 114 -11.26 -17.85 -5.14
N LEU A 115 -10.25 -17.29 -4.47
CA LEU A 115 -9.57 -16.08 -4.89
C LEU A 115 -8.87 -16.25 -6.24
N THR A 116 -8.33 -17.44 -6.49
CA THR A 116 -7.58 -17.79 -7.71
C THR A 116 -8.38 -18.59 -8.72
N ALA A 117 -9.69 -18.76 -8.50
CA ALA A 117 -10.54 -19.49 -9.42
C ALA A 117 -10.59 -18.82 -10.81
N ASP A 118 -10.44 -19.61 -11.87
CA ASP A 118 -10.46 -19.12 -13.26
C ASP A 118 -11.69 -18.26 -13.59
N ARG A 119 -12.84 -18.57 -12.99
CA ARG A 119 -14.08 -17.78 -13.19
C ARG A 119 -13.94 -16.38 -12.61
N ARG A 120 -13.38 -16.23 -11.40
CA ARG A 120 -13.13 -14.93 -10.77
C ARG A 120 -12.11 -14.13 -11.57
N ILE A 121 -11.02 -14.76 -12.00
CA ILE A 121 -9.98 -14.09 -12.79
C ILE A 121 -10.55 -13.57 -14.11
N LYS A 122 -11.34 -14.38 -14.82
CA LYS A 122 -12.02 -13.96 -16.04
C LYS A 122 -13.04 -12.84 -15.79
N TYR A 123 -13.75 -12.89 -14.66
CA TYR A 123 -14.66 -11.81 -14.27
C TYR A 123 -13.89 -10.51 -14.06
N VAL A 124 -12.81 -10.52 -13.29
CA VAL A 124 -11.96 -9.34 -13.05
C VAL A 124 -11.42 -8.77 -14.36
N LEU A 125 -10.86 -9.61 -15.24
CA LEU A 125 -10.35 -9.17 -16.54
C LEU A 125 -11.46 -8.55 -17.42
N LYS A 126 -12.64 -9.16 -17.43
CA LYS A 126 -13.80 -8.62 -18.18
C LYS A 126 -14.21 -7.24 -17.67
N GLU A 127 -14.25 -7.04 -16.36
CA GLU A 127 -14.56 -5.73 -15.79
C GLU A 127 -13.45 -4.71 -16.09
N MET A 128 -12.18 -5.10 -16.01
CA MET A 128 -11.06 -4.25 -16.40
C MET A 128 -11.13 -3.84 -17.87
N GLU A 129 -11.49 -4.75 -18.77
CA GLU A 129 -11.70 -4.45 -20.20
C GLU A 129 -12.91 -3.53 -20.43
N TYR A 130 -14.00 -3.77 -19.71
CA TYR A 130 -15.24 -2.97 -19.84
C TYR A 130 -15.04 -1.51 -19.42
N TYR A 131 -14.36 -1.28 -18.28
CA TYR A 131 -14.07 0.08 -17.82
C TYR A 131 -12.89 0.72 -18.56
N GLY A 132 -12.06 -0.10 -19.20
CA GLY A 132 -10.94 0.34 -20.01
C GLY A 132 -9.77 0.91 -19.21
N TYR A 133 -8.93 1.66 -19.91
CA TYR A 133 -7.72 2.29 -19.35
C TYR A 133 -7.46 3.64 -20.03
N CYS A 134 -6.76 4.52 -19.34
CA CYS A 134 -6.27 5.76 -19.93
C CYS A 134 -4.98 5.51 -20.70
N GLY A 135 -4.90 6.01 -21.96
CA GLY A 135 -3.68 5.91 -22.77
C GLY A 135 -3.79 4.91 -23.92
N LYS A 136 -2.64 4.52 -24.45
CA LYS A 136 -2.54 3.70 -25.67
C LYS A 136 -2.55 2.18 -25.42
N ARG A 137 -2.40 1.76 -24.18
CA ARG A 137 -2.30 0.35 -23.75
C ARG A 137 -2.65 0.18 -22.29
N ALA A 138 -3.02 -1.04 -21.91
CA ALA A 138 -3.16 -1.39 -20.51
C ALA A 138 -1.80 -1.28 -19.77
N CYS A 139 -1.83 -0.67 -18.60
CA CYS A 139 -0.67 -0.52 -17.72
C CYS A 139 -1.18 -0.32 -16.29
N GLY A 140 -1.00 -1.31 -15.43
CA GLY A 140 -1.61 -1.26 -14.11
C GLY A 140 -0.91 -2.06 -13.04
N LEU A 141 -1.31 -1.78 -11.79
CA LEU A 141 -0.96 -2.54 -10.60
C LEU A 141 -2.19 -3.31 -10.13
N VAL A 142 -2.00 -4.57 -9.73
CA VAL A 142 -3.03 -5.42 -9.15
C VAL A 142 -2.59 -5.77 -7.73
N PHE A 143 -3.37 -5.34 -6.75
CA PHE A 143 -3.07 -5.61 -5.34
C PHE A 143 -3.83 -6.84 -4.87
N CYS A 144 -3.11 -7.75 -4.22
CA CYS A 144 -3.62 -9.00 -3.68
C CYS A 144 -3.41 -9.06 -2.17
N SER A 145 -4.17 -9.92 -1.51
CA SER A 145 -4.06 -10.14 -0.07
C SER A 145 -2.90 -11.06 0.32
N ARG A 146 -2.44 -11.92 -0.62
CA ARG A 146 -1.45 -12.97 -0.36
C ARG A 146 -0.46 -13.10 -1.51
N GLN A 147 0.80 -13.43 -1.18
CA GLN A 147 1.86 -13.62 -2.19
C GLN A 147 1.58 -14.79 -3.15
N GLU A 148 0.99 -15.88 -2.64
CA GLU A 148 0.59 -17.01 -3.48
C GLU A 148 -0.54 -16.62 -4.46
N GLU A 149 -1.50 -15.83 -4.00
CA GLU A 149 -2.55 -15.27 -4.84
C GLU A 149 -1.94 -14.43 -5.96
N ALA A 150 -1.01 -13.54 -5.65
CA ALA A 150 -0.36 -12.67 -6.63
C ALA A 150 0.34 -13.48 -7.73
N LYS A 151 1.06 -14.55 -7.38
CA LYS A 151 1.73 -15.42 -8.35
C LYS A 151 0.74 -16.12 -9.27
N ILE A 152 -0.31 -16.74 -8.71
CA ILE A 152 -1.33 -17.46 -9.49
C ILE A 152 -2.10 -16.51 -10.41
N ILE A 153 -2.43 -15.30 -9.93
CA ILE A 153 -3.13 -14.30 -10.75
C ILE A 153 -2.23 -13.81 -11.89
N ALA A 154 -0.94 -13.52 -11.65
CA ALA A 154 -0.01 -13.09 -12.70
C ALA A 154 0.15 -14.16 -13.80
N ASP A 155 0.30 -15.43 -13.42
CA ASP A 155 0.37 -16.55 -14.36
C ASP A 155 -0.92 -16.70 -15.15
N SER A 156 -2.06 -16.55 -14.50
CA SER A 156 -3.38 -16.66 -15.14
C SER A 156 -3.66 -15.50 -16.09
N PHE A 157 -3.30 -14.28 -15.72
CA PHE A 157 -3.39 -13.11 -16.60
C PHE A 157 -2.55 -13.34 -17.87
N THR A 158 -1.30 -13.78 -17.69
CA THR A 158 -0.39 -14.07 -18.81
C THR A 158 -0.96 -15.17 -19.72
N ARG A 159 -1.51 -16.25 -19.17
CA ARG A 159 -2.15 -17.33 -19.91
C ARG A 159 -3.39 -16.86 -20.69
N LEU A 160 -4.10 -15.87 -20.17
CA LEU A 160 -5.30 -15.28 -20.80
C LEU A 160 -4.97 -14.14 -21.78
N GLY A 161 -3.70 -13.88 -22.07
CA GLY A 161 -3.28 -12.89 -23.06
C GLY A 161 -2.90 -11.52 -22.49
N HIS A 162 -2.89 -11.37 -21.16
CA HIS A 162 -2.51 -10.14 -20.44
C HIS A 162 -1.17 -10.35 -19.73
N PRO A 163 -0.01 -10.06 -20.37
CA PRO A 163 1.29 -10.31 -19.78
C PRO A 163 1.44 -9.62 -18.42
N ALA A 164 1.69 -10.39 -17.36
CA ALA A 164 1.80 -9.91 -15.99
C ALA A 164 2.94 -10.59 -15.24
N ILE A 165 3.53 -9.88 -14.27
CA ILE A 165 4.57 -10.42 -13.38
C ILE A 165 4.15 -10.16 -11.94
N ALA A 166 4.28 -11.19 -11.09
CA ALA A 166 4.12 -11.03 -9.65
C ALA A 166 5.39 -10.44 -9.04
N LEU A 167 5.24 -9.42 -8.17
CA LEU A 167 6.30 -8.91 -7.31
C LEU A 167 5.91 -9.07 -5.85
N THR A 168 6.86 -9.57 -5.06
CA THR A 168 6.68 -9.80 -3.64
C THR A 168 7.80 -9.15 -2.82
N ASN A 169 7.69 -9.14 -1.50
CA ASN A 169 8.74 -8.63 -0.63
C ASN A 169 10.03 -9.49 -0.67
N GLN A 170 9.98 -10.70 -1.24
CA GLN A 170 11.15 -11.57 -1.43
C GLN A 170 12.02 -11.14 -2.62
N ASP A 171 11.48 -10.31 -3.52
CA ASP A 171 12.19 -9.84 -4.70
C ASP A 171 13.15 -8.70 -4.33
N ASN A 172 14.39 -8.81 -4.79
CA ASN A 172 15.40 -7.79 -4.56
C ASN A 172 15.16 -6.53 -5.42
N ALA A 173 15.89 -5.46 -5.11
CA ALA A 173 15.76 -4.17 -5.80
C ALA A 173 16.00 -4.27 -7.31
N THR A 174 16.92 -5.13 -7.75
CA THR A 174 17.24 -5.33 -9.17
C THR A 174 16.07 -5.94 -9.93
N VAL A 175 15.42 -6.97 -9.36
CA VAL A 175 14.22 -7.60 -9.94
C VAL A 175 13.08 -6.60 -10.02
N ARG A 176 12.85 -5.84 -8.96
CA ARG A 176 11.81 -4.80 -8.92
C ARG A 176 12.02 -3.75 -10.00
N GLN A 177 13.24 -3.21 -10.10
CA GLN A 177 13.57 -2.19 -11.11
C GLN A 177 13.41 -2.72 -12.53
N ARG A 178 13.84 -3.96 -12.78
CA ARG A 178 13.66 -4.62 -14.08
C ARG A 178 12.16 -4.78 -14.41
N THR A 179 11.34 -5.22 -13.47
CA THR A 179 9.90 -5.43 -13.68
C THR A 179 9.18 -4.11 -13.96
N ILE A 180 9.53 -3.05 -13.24
CA ILE A 180 9.02 -1.69 -13.51
C ILE A 180 9.39 -1.25 -14.94
N SER A 181 10.63 -1.48 -15.37
CA SER A 181 11.06 -1.15 -16.74
C SER A 181 10.31 -1.95 -17.80
N LEU A 182 9.95 -3.22 -17.54
CA LEU A 182 9.09 -4.02 -18.42
C LEU A 182 7.68 -3.46 -18.52
N LEU A 183 7.09 -3.01 -17.42
CA LEU A 183 5.78 -2.36 -17.40
C LEU A 183 5.84 -1.04 -18.19
N GLN A 184 6.81 -0.19 -17.93
CA GLN A 184 6.98 1.09 -18.62
C GLN A 184 7.21 0.92 -20.13
N SER A 185 7.96 -0.09 -20.55
CA SER A 185 8.20 -0.38 -21.97
C SER A 185 7.04 -1.10 -22.68
N GLY A 186 6.00 -1.52 -21.94
CA GLY A 186 4.86 -2.23 -22.49
C GLY A 186 5.09 -3.70 -22.80
N LYS A 187 6.17 -4.29 -22.30
CA LYS A 187 6.43 -5.73 -22.40
C LYS A 187 5.54 -6.56 -21.48
N ILE A 188 5.05 -5.94 -20.42
CA ILE A 188 3.98 -6.47 -19.57
C ILE A 188 2.91 -5.40 -19.39
N GLU A 189 1.67 -5.82 -19.10
CA GLU A 189 0.52 -4.96 -18.85
C GLU A 189 0.30 -4.72 -17.37
N TYR A 190 0.62 -5.71 -16.54
CA TYR A 190 0.33 -5.65 -15.11
C TYR A 190 1.50 -6.13 -14.24
N ILE A 191 1.67 -5.46 -13.09
CA ILE A 191 2.41 -6.00 -11.96
C ILE A 191 1.40 -6.39 -10.89
N VAL A 192 1.44 -7.65 -10.45
CA VAL A 192 0.58 -8.18 -9.40
C VAL A 192 1.39 -8.26 -8.10
N THR A 193 0.90 -7.67 -7.04
CA THR A 193 1.71 -7.48 -5.82
C THR A 193 0.91 -7.54 -4.52
N VAL A 194 1.63 -7.61 -3.41
CA VAL A 194 1.11 -7.48 -2.04
C VAL A 194 1.99 -6.44 -1.32
N ASP A 195 1.40 -5.35 -0.87
CA ASP A 195 2.01 -4.28 -0.03
C ASP A 195 3.35 -3.67 -0.52
N LEU A 196 3.66 -3.78 -1.82
CA LEU A 196 4.96 -3.33 -2.34
C LEU A 196 4.98 -1.89 -2.88
N PHE A 197 3.83 -1.33 -3.17
CA PHE A 197 3.69 0.01 -3.75
C PHE A 197 2.69 0.86 -2.95
N ASN A 198 2.52 0.54 -1.69
CA ASN A 198 1.75 1.31 -0.73
C ASN A 198 2.63 2.34 -0.05
#